data_0f1b31313f500915ba0bc123baaae835
#
_entry.id   0f1b31313f500915ba0bc123baaae835
#
_cell.length_a   1.000
_cell.length_b   1.000
_cell.length_c   1.000
_cell.angle_alpha   90.00
_cell.angle_beta   90.00
_cell.angle_gamma   90.00
#
_symmetry.space_group_name_H-M   'P 1'
#
loop_
_entity.id
_entity.type
_entity.pdbx_description
1 polymer ?
#
loop_
_entity_poly.entity_id
_entity_poly.type
_entity_poly.pdbx_seq_one_letter_code
_entity_poly.pdbx_strand_id
1 'polypeptide(L)'
;KRQPMLRLVKMNPEELGKQLGHYLVQNSEQVIGFNVLKGFLNLILSDAYYLDVFKTIQSNPNYGFKNSENTAAVMVEYSSPNTNKPLHLGHIRNNLLGYSVAQILKAAGHKVYKTQIINDRGIHICKSMLAWQRYAAGQTPKTSGLKGDKFVGKYYVKFDSVYKAEVAEMIAQGFSEQEAKTKAPILLEAQQMLLKWEAADPEIVALWKKMNQWVYSVSYKHLTLPTK
;
A
#
# COMPACT_ATOMS: atom_id res chain seq x y z
N LYS A 1 30.88 -19.41 4.31
CA LYS A 1 30.53 -19.45 5.76
C LYS A 1 31.00 -20.78 6.31
N ARG A 2 31.82 -20.79 7.37
CA ARG A 2 32.28 -22.04 8.02
C ARG A 2 31.09 -22.78 8.64
N GLN A 3 30.94 -24.06 8.33
CA GLN A 3 29.85 -24.88 8.89
C GLN A 3 29.99 -24.91 10.42
N PRO A 4 28.91 -24.64 11.19
CA PRO A 4 29.01 -24.53 12.67
C PRO A 4 29.60 -25.74 13.38
N MET A 5 29.28 -26.94 12.89
CA MET A 5 29.77 -28.21 13.50
C MET A 5 31.26 -28.42 13.35
N LEU A 6 31.90 -27.90 12.28
CA LEU A 6 33.36 -28.03 12.10
C LEU A 6 34.17 -27.21 13.10
N ARG A 7 33.54 -26.32 13.87
CA ARG A 7 34.19 -25.64 15.00
C ARG A 7 34.36 -26.55 16.22
N LEU A 8 33.48 -27.54 16.32
CA LEU A 8 33.48 -28.49 17.47
C LEU A 8 34.25 -29.76 17.16
N VAL A 9 34.23 -30.20 15.89
CA VAL A 9 34.84 -31.44 15.45
C VAL A 9 35.91 -31.13 14.41
N LYS A 10 37.19 -31.45 14.73
CA LYS A 10 38.33 -31.28 13.83
C LYS A 10 38.38 -32.45 12.83
N MET A 11 37.46 -32.44 11.86
CA MET A 11 37.32 -33.52 10.87
C MET A 11 37.08 -32.93 9.48
N ASN A 12 37.37 -33.71 8.43
CA ASN A 12 37.04 -33.35 7.06
C ASN A 12 35.51 -33.24 6.91
N PRO A 13 34.98 -32.19 6.28
CA PRO A 13 33.53 -32.01 6.09
C PRO A 13 32.80 -33.18 5.42
N GLU A 14 33.45 -33.84 4.46
CA GLU A 14 32.87 -34.99 3.76
C GLU A 14 32.83 -36.22 4.66
N GLU A 15 33.87 -36.44 5.44
CA GLU A 15 33.95 -37.53 6.42
C GLU A 15 32.88 -37.34 7.51
N LEU A 16 32.78 -36.15 8.09
CA LEU A 16 31.75 -35.81 9.06
C LEU A 16 30.32 -36.00 8.48
N GLY A 17 30.11 -35.58 7.23
CA GLY A 17 28.85 -35.79 6.54
C GLY A 17 28.49 -37.26 6.38
N LYS A 18 29.45 -38.11 6.02
CA LYS A 18 29.25 -39.57 5.92
C LYS A 18 28.90 -40.21 7.26
N GLN A 19 29.64 -39.86 8.31
CA GLN A 19 29.37 -40.41 9.65
C GLN A 19 27.98 -40.00 10.16
N LEU A 20 27.61 -38.73 10.01
CA LEU A 20 26.28 -38.24 10.37
C LEU A 20 25.19 -38.88 9.52
N GLY A 21 25.41 -39.02 8.22
CA GLY A 21 24.45 -39.67 7.32
C GLY A 21 24.20 -41.14 7.71
N HIS A 22 25.25 -41.91 7.99
CA HIS A 22 25.10 -43.29 8.46
C HIS A 22 24.37 -43.36 9.80
N TYR A 23 24.74 -42.48 10.74
CA TYR A 23 24.07 -42.45 12.05
C TYR A 23 22.57 -42.15 11.89
N LEU A 24 22.19 -41.18 11.05
CA LEU A 24 20.78 -40.82 10.83
C LEU A 24 19.98 -41.94 10.17
N VAL A 25 20.54 -42.63 9.18
CA VAL A 25 19.88 -43.78 8.54
C VAL A 25 19.68 -44.94 9.54
N GLN A 26 20.62 -45.15 10.45
CA GLN A 26 20.51 -46.21 11.43
C GLN A 26 19.59 -45.91 12.62
N ASN A 27 19.40 -44.61 12.95
CA ASN A 27 18.73 -44.20 14.18
C ASN A 27 17.45 -43.38 13.92
N SER A 28 17.01 -43.23 12.65
CA SER A 28 15.80 -42.51 12.33
C SER A 28 15.00 -43.25 11.24
N GLU A 29 13.78 -43.60 11.53
CA GLU A 29 12.84 -44.21 10.56
C GLU A 29 12.44 -43.24 9.41
N GLN A 30 12.70 -41.96 9.61
CA GLN A 30 12.36 -40.91 8.64
C GLN A 30 13.42 -40.76 7.55
N VAL A 31 14.66 -41.16 7.81
CA VAL A 31 15.80 -41.03 6.88
C VAL A 31 16.15 -42.38 6.30
N ILE A 32 15.88 -42.58 5.01
CA ILE A 32 16.13 -43.88 4.33
C ILE A 32 17.43 -43.88 3.53
N GLY A 33 18.08 -42.74 3.37
CA GLY A 33 19.35 -42.64 2.66
C GLY A 33 19.98 -41.24 2.77
N PHE A 34 21.19 -41.13 2.28
CA PHE A 34 21.87 -39.84 2.22
C PHE A 34 22.91 -39.80 1.09
N ASN A 35 23.31 -38.58 0.71
CA ASN A 35 24.45 -38.31 -0.16
C ASN A 35 25.27 -37.13 0.39
N VAL A 36 26.59 -37.23 0.30
CA VAL A 36 27.48 -36.13 0.70
C VAL A 36 28.16 -35.57 -0.57
N LEU A 37 27.97 -34.27 -0.84
CA LEU A 37 28.57 -33.61 -1.97
C LEU A 37 29.20 -32.28 -1.53
N LYS A 38 30.51 -32.15 -1.72
CA LYS A 38 31.28 -30.95 -1.32
C LYS A 38 31.05 -30.52 0.13
N GLY A 39 30.94 -31.46 1.04
CA GLY A 39 30.71 -31.23 2.48
C GLY A 39 29.25 -30.86 2.85
N PHE A 40 28.30 -30.97 1.92
CA PHE A 40 26.86 -30.89 2.19
C PHE A 40 26.29 -32.27 2.35
N LEU A 41 25.63 -32.51 3.49
CA LEU A 41 24.87 -33.72 3.77
C LEU A 41 23.44 -33.54 3.25
N ASN A 42 23.08 -34.28 2.21
CA ASN A 42 21.72 -34.34 1.66
C ASN A 42 21.06 -35.61 2.19
N LEU A 43 19.88 -35.48 2.81
CA LEU A 43 19.12 -36.59 3.37
C LEU A 43 18.00 -36.99 2.40
N ILE A 44 17.72 -38.26 2.29
CA ILE A 44 16.58 -38.84 1.57
C ILE A 44 15.58 -39.27 2.63
N LEU A 45 14.40 -38.62 2.63
CA LEU A 45 13.33 -38.88 3.58
C LEU A 45 12.40 -39.98 3.04
N SER A 46 11.79 -40.75 3.96
CA SER A 46 10.83 -41.77 3.58
C SER A 46 9.51 -41.23 3.08
N ASP A 47 8.83 -41.98 2.22
CA ASP A 47 7.48 -41.61 1.74
C ASP A 47 6.49 -41.51 2.90
N ALA A 48 6.63 -42.33 3.92
CA ALA A 48 5.82 -42.29 5.13
C ALA A 48 5.93 -40.93 5.85
N TYR A 49 7.13 -40.35 5.94
CA TYR A 49 7.33 -39.03 6.50
C TYR A 49 6.55 -37.96 5.72
N TYR A 50 6.63 -37.98 4.40
CA TYR A 50 5.90 -37.01 3.56
C TYR A 50 4.38 -37.15 3.69
N LEU A 51 3.88 -38.38 3.77
CA LEU A 51 2.46 -38.64 3.98
C LEU A 51 1.98 -38.14 5.35
N ASP A 52 2.77 -38.31 6.40
CA ASP A 52 2.41 -37.87 7.75
C ASP A 52 2.44 -36.33 7.85
N VAL A 53 3.42 -35.69 7.23
CA VAL A 53 3.45 -34.21 7.11
C VAL A 53 2.23 -33.73 6.34
N PHE A 54 1.89 -34.37 5.21
CA PHE A 54 0.70 -34.02 4.42
C PHE A 54 -0.59 -34.16 5.24
N LYS A 55 -0.79 -35.25 5.98
CA LYS A 55 -1.94 -35.44 6.87
C LYS A 55 -2.01 -34.37 7.94
N THR A 56 -0.86 -33.99 8.52
CA THR A 56 -0.75 -32.90 9.51
C THR A 56 -1.19 -31.57 8.91
N ILE A 57 -0.76 -31.25 7.68
CA ILE A 57 -1.16 -30.04 6.97
C ILE A 57 -2.66 -30.07 6.68
N GLN A 58 -3.17 -31.21 6.17
CA GLN A 58 -4.58 -31.35 5.78
C GLN A 58 -5.54 -31.26 6.99
N SER A 59 -5.13 -31.78 8.14
CA SER A 59 -5.94 -31.76 9.37
C SER A 59 -5.91 -30.43 10.12
N ASN A 60 -4.96 -29.55 9.79
CA ASN A 60 -4.80 -28.26 10.47
C ASN A 60 -5.01 -27.08 9.52
N PRO A 61 -6.20 -26.48 9.46
CA PRO A 61 -6.49 -25.35 8.58
C PRO A 61 -5.64 -24.09 8.90
N ASN A 62 -5.01 -24.05 10.06
CA ASN A 62 -4.10 -22.98 10.47
C ASN A 62 -2.62 -23.41 10.44
N TYR A 63 -2.29 -24.47 9.69
CA TYR A 63 -0.90 -24.92 9.58
C TYR A 63 0.01 -23.79 9.08
N GLY A 64 1.12 -23.57 9.79
CA GLY A 64 2.06 -22.48 9.49
C GLY A 64 1.72 -21.14 10.14
N PHE A 65 0.53 -20.97 10.73
CA PHE A 65 0.20 -19.79 11.51
C PHE A 65 0.80 -19.90 12.92
N LYS A 66 1.37 -18.77 13.38
CA LYS A 66 1.82 -18.67 14.78
C LYS A 66 0.66 -18.19 15.66
N ASN A 67 0.57 -18.76 16.86
CA ASN A 67 -0.34 -18.23 17.88
C ASN A 67 0.17 -16.87 18.36
N SER A 68 -0.75 -15.92 18.53
CA SER A 68 -0.44 -14.59 19.04
C SER A 68 -0.25 -14.65 20.56
N GLU A 69 0.99 -14.82 21.00
CA GLU A 69 1.34 -14.67 22.40
C GLU A 69 2.14 -13.37 22.56
N ASN A 70 1.53 -12.36 23.16
CA ASN A 70 2.15 -11.11 23.62
C ASN A 70 3.10 -10.39 22.63
N THR A 71 2.83 -10.42 21.35
CA THR A 71 3.61 -9.67 20.37
C THR A 71 3.18 -8.21 20.33
N ALA A 72 4.15 -7.31 20.14
CA ALA A 72 3.86 -5.90 19.90
C ALA A 72 2.89 -5.73 18.70
N ALA A 73 1.92 -4.84 18.83
CA ALA A 73 1.00 -4.56 17.75
C ALA A 73 1.73 -3.89 16.58
N VAL A 74 1.37 -4.30 15.37
CA VAL A 74 1.92 -3.75 14.11
C VAL A 74 0.83 -3.01 13.37
N MET A 75 1.11 -1.78 12.96
CA MET A 75 0.23 -0.98 12.12
C MET A 75 0.70 -1.08 10.67
N VAL A 76 -0.22 -1.40 9.76
CA VAL A 76 0.03 -1.44 8.33
C VAL A 76 -0.85 -0.38 7.68
N GLU A 77 -0.23 0.69 7.21
CA GLU A 77 -0.90 1.76 6.49
C GLU A 77 -0.88 1.50 4.99
N TYR A 78 -2.05 1.54 4.36
CA TYR A 78 -2.22 1.45 2.92
C TYR A 78 -3.57 2.03 2.51
N SER A 79 -3.86 2.12 1.19
CA SER A 79 -5.12 2.69 0.67
C SER A 79 -5.32 4.15 1.04
N SER A 80 -4.27 4.98 0.88
CA SER A 80 -4.26 6.41 1.24
C SER A 80 -4.30 7.33 -0.01
N PRO A 81 -5.37 7.31 -0.84
CA PRO A 81 -5.47 8.13 -2.04
C PRO A 81 -5.81 9.59 -1.73
N ASN A 82 -5.37 10.49 -2.61
CA ASN A 82 -5.82 11.87 -2.59
C ASN A 82 -7.25 11.98 -3.15
N THR A 83 -8.09 12.81 -2.54
CA THR A 83 -9.49 12.99 -2.95
C THR A 83 -9.68 13.88 -4.18
N ASN A 84 -8.62 14.47 -4.71
CA ASN A 84 -8.66 15.33 -5.89
C ASN A 84 -8.26 14.64 -7.20
N LYS A 85 -8.00 13.33 -7.19
CA LYS A 85 -7.56 12.55 -8.35
C LYS A 85 -8.36 11.24 -8.46
N PRO A 86 -8.66 10.78 -9.69
CA PRO A 86 -9.26 9.47 -9.89
C PRO A 86 -8.31 8.35 -9.48
N LEU A 87 -8.87 7.24 -9.03
CA LEU A 87 -8.11 6.03 -8.73
C LEU A 87 -7.55 5.41 -10.02
N HIS A 88 -6.36 4.82 -9.91
CA HIS A 88 -5.68 4.13 -11.01
C HIS A 88 -5.01 2.83 -10.52
N LEU A 89 -4.46 2.04 -11.44
CA LEU A 89 -3.86 0.73 -11.15
C LEU A 89 -2.79 0.76 -10.05
N GLY A 90 -2.06 1.88 -9.90
CA GLY A 90 -1.10 2.07 -8.81
C GLY A 90 -1.74 2.02 -7.42
N HIS A 91 -2.96 2.53 -7.26
CA HIS A 91 -3.71 2.43 -6.00
C HIS A 91 -4.14 0.99 -5.72
N ILE A 92 -4.60 0.26 -6.75
CA ILE A 92 -4.97 -1.16 -6.62
C ILE A 92 -3.75 -1.99 -6.20
N ARG A 93 -2.59 -1.79 -6.85
CA ARG A 93 -1.34 -2.45 -6.46
C ARG A 93 -0.99 -2.18 -5.00
N ASN A 94 -1.07 -0.93 -4.56
CA ASN A 94 -0.76 -0.55 -3.17
C ASN A 94 -1.72 -1.25 -2.19
N ASN A 95 -3.00 -1.31 -2.52
CA ASN A 95 -4.02 -1.99 -1.71
C ASN A 95 -3.72 -3.49 -1.58
N LEU A 96 -3.41 -4.16 -2.69
CA LEU A 96 -3.08 -5.59 -2.69
C LEU A 96 -1.80 -5.88 -1.89
N LEU A 97 -0.76 -5.06 -2.06
CA LEU A 97 0.50 -5.19 -1.31
C LEU A 97 0.27 -4.99 0.19
N GLY A 98 -0.40 -3.90 0.59
CA GLY A 98 -0.66 -3.62 1.99
C GLY A 98 -1.53 -4.68 2.66
N TYR A 99 -2.57 -5.14 1.96
CA TYR A 99 -3.40 -6.25 2.43
C TYR A 99 -2.59 -7.53 2.62
N SER A 100 -1.76 -7.91 1.63
CA SER A 100 -0.92 -9.12 1.69
C SER A 100 0.07 -9.07 2.84
N VAL A 101 0.75 -7.92 3.04
CA VAL A 101 1.66 -7.71 4.17
C VAL A 101 0.92 -7.85 5.50
N ALA A 102 -0.26 -7.25 5.63
CA ALA A 102 -1.07 -7.37 6.83
C ALA A 102 -1.47 -8.82 7.14
N GLN A 103 -1.81 -9.61 6.11
CA GLN A 103 -2.14 -11.03 6.28
C GLN A 103 -0.92 -11.88 6.68
N ILE A 104 0.25 -11.63 6.07
CA ILE A 104 1.50 -12.32 6.41
C ILE A 104 1.88 -12.05 7.87
N LEU A 105 1.83 -10.79 8.30
CA LEU A 105 2.12 -10.42 9.68
C LEU A 105 1.12 -11.03 10.67
N LYS A 106 -0.16 -11.09 10.30
CA LYS A 106 -1.18 -11.78 11.10
C LYS A 106 -0.89 -13.27 11.21
N ALA A 107 -0.54 -13.93 10.10
CA ALA A 107 -0.16 -15.34 10.10
C ALA A 107 1.12 -15.60 10.91
N ALA A 108 2.04 -14.64 10.96
CA ALA A 108 3.23 -14.68 11.80
C ALA A 108 2.95 -14.44 13.31
N GLY A 109 1.68 -14.26 13.71
CA GLY A 109 1.25 -14.13 15.10
C GLY A 109 1.23 -12.70 15.63
N HIS A 110 1.38 -11.69 14.78
CA HIS A 110 1.28 -10.30 15.22
C HIS A 110 -0.18 -9.83 15.31
N LYS A 111 -0.47 -8.98 16.30
CA LYS A 111 -1.71 -8.20 16.32
C LYS A 111 -1.59 -7.07 15.28
N VAL A 112 -2.37 -7.14 14.19
CA VAL A 112 -2.25 -6.23 13.07
C VAL A 112 -3.42 -5.27 13.01
N TYR A 113 -3.12 -3.96 12.98
CA TYR A 113 -4.06 -2.89 12.68
C TYR A 113 -3.85 -2.42 11.25
N LYS A 114 -4.92 -2.46 10.44
CA LYS A 114 -4.93 -1.89 9.10
C LYS A 114 -5.46 -0.47 9.19
N THR A 115 -4.69 0.49 8.70
CA THR A 115 -5.00 1.91 8.75
C THR A 115 -4.90 2.55 7.37
N GLN A 116 -5.56 3.69 7.20
CA GLN A 116 -5.45 4.51 6.02
C GLN A 116 -5.52 5.99 6.41
N ILE A 117 -4.82 6.82 5.64
CA ILE A 117 -4.91 8.28 5.73
C ILE A 117 -5.76 8.76 4.55
N ILE A 118 -6.81 9.50 4.82
CA ILE A 118 -7.59 10.17 3.78
C ILE A 118 -6.97 11.55 3.58
N ASN A 119 -6.33 11.77 2.43
CA ASN A 119 -5.70 13.04 2.10
C ASN A 119 -6.71 13.94 1.37
N ASP A 120 -7.56 14.60 2.16
CA ASP A 120 -8.65 15.47 1.72
C ASP A 120 -8.42 16.95 2.10
N ARG A 121 -7.23 17.29 2.62
CA ARG A 121 -6.82 18.63 3.04
C ARG A 121 -5.67 19.15 2.17
N GLY A 122 -5.60 20.47 2.04
CA GLY A 122 -4.47 21.19 1.47
C GLY A 122 -4.76 21.85 0.12
N ILE A 123 -3.75 22.54 -0.40
CA ILE A 123 -3.85 23.39 -1.59
C ILE A 123 -4.38 22.64 -2.83
N HIS A 124 -4.05 21.37 -3.00
CA HIS A 124 -4.50 20.61 -4.15
C HIS A 124 -6.01 20.35 -4.13
N ILE A 125 -6.61 20.25 -2.96
CA ILE A 125 -8.06 20.13 -2.80
C ILE A 125 -8.71 21.48 -3.12
N CYS A 126 -8.18 22.58 -2.59
CA CYS A 126 -8.64 23.93 -2.86
C CYS A 126 -8.57 24.27 -4.37
N LYS A 127 -7.54 23.80 -5.09
CA LYS A 127 -7.45 23.97 -6.55
C LYS A 127 -8.67 23.35 -7.27
N SER A 128 -9.06 22.14 -6.92
CA SER A 128 -10.25 21.50 -7.49
C SER A 128 -11.54 22.24 -7.10
N MET A 129 -11.62 22.69 -5.84
CA MET A 129 -12.79 23.42 -5.32
C MET A 129 -12.98 24.75 -6.04
N LEU A 130 -11.92 25.55 -6.17
CA LEU A 130 -11.94 26.85 -6.86
C LEU A 130 -12.31 26.69 -8.33
N ALA A 131 -11.72 25.74 -9.03
CA ALA A 131 -12.04 25.48 -10.44
C ALA A 131 -13.49 25.01 -10.61
N TRP A 132 -14.02 24.20 -9.71
CA TRP A 132 -15.43 23.82 -9.74
C TRP A 132 -16.33 25.03 -9.52
N GLN A 133 -16.03 25.84 -8.53
CA GLN A 133 -16.82 27.05 -8.21
C GLN A 133 -16.89 28.02 -9.41
N ARG A 134 -15.78 28.18 -10.13
CA ARG A 134 -15.68 29.11 -11.27
C ARG A 134 -16.26 28.58 -12.59
N TYR A 135 -16.05 27.29 -12.86
CA TYR A 135 -16.23 26.73 -14.20
C TYR A 135 -17.30 25.64 -14.29
N ALA A 136 -17.93 25.25 -13.20
CA ALA A 136 -18.91 24.17 -13.25
C ALA A 136 -20.32 24.59 -13.56
N ALA A 137 -20.64 25.87 -13.47
CA ALA A 137 -22.01 26.37 -13.66
C ALA A 137 -23.08 25.54 -12.91
N GLY A 138 -22.75 25.12 -11.65
CA GLY A 138 -23.65 24.32 -10.84
C GLY A 138 -23.68 22.81 -11.16
N GLN A 139 -22.91 22.33 -12.14
CA GLN A 139 -22.84 20.89 -12.45
C GLN A 139 -22.42 20.06 -11.24
N THR A 140 -22.95 18.84 -11.17
CA THR A 140 -22.65 17.84 -10.16
C THR A 140 -22.29 16.50 -10.83
N PRO A 141 -21.74 15.51 -10.12
CA PRO A 141 -21.54 14.17 -10.69
C PRO A 141 -22.82 13.61 -11.30
N LYS A 142 -23.97 13.82 -10.62
CA LYS A 142 -25.27 13.33 -11.10
C LYS A 142 -25.68 13.97 -12.44
N THR A 143 -25.53 15.27 -12.56
CA THR A 143 -25.95 16.01 -13.79
C THR A 143 -24.97 15.80 -14.94
N SER A 144 -23.70 15.49 -14.66
CA SER A 144 -22.68 15.25 -15.68
C SER A 144 -22.54 13.77 -16.10
N GLY A 145 -23.17 12.83 -15.38
CA GLY A 145 -23.02 11.40 -15.61
C GLY A 145 -21.65 10.82 -15.23
N LEU A 146 -20.77 11.63 -14.62
CA LEU A 146 -19.44 11.20 -14.21
C LEU A 146 -19.44 10.66 -12.78
N LYS A 147 -18.57 9.68 -12.50
CA LYS A 147 -18.26 9.27 -11.12
C LYS A 147 -17.62 10.43 -10.37
N GLY A 148 -17.87 10.52 -9.05
CA GLY A 148 -17.43 11.64 -8.22
C GLY A 148 -15.92 11.92 -8.27
N ASP A 149 -15.09 10.90 -8.23
CA ASP A 149 -13.62 11.00 -8.34
C ASP A 149 -13.18 11.56 -9.70
N LYS A 150 -13.76 11.06 -10.80
CA LYS A 150 -13.51 11.59 -12.15
C LYS A 150 -14.03 13.01 -12.32
N PHE A 151 -15.18 13.30 -11.72
CA PHE A 151 -15.77 14.65 -11.77
C PHE A 151 -14.87 15.67 -11.05
N VAL A 152 -14.43 15.39 -9.82
CA VAL A 152 -13.54 16.29 -9.09
C VAL A 152 -12.18 16.38 -9.78
N GLY A 153 -11.65 15.27 -10.29
CA GLY A 153 -10.40 15.23 -11.05
C GLY A 153 -10.44 16.09 -12.32
N LYS A 154 -11.60 16.17 -13.02
CA LYS A 154 -11.79 17.07 -14.17
C LYS A 154 -11.50 18.54 -13.80
N TYR A 155 -11.94 18.98 -12.64
CA TYR A 155 -11.71 20.36 -12.20
C TYR A 155 -10.29 20.59 -11.70
N TYR A 156 -9.61 19.56 -11.19
CA TYR A 156 -8.17 19.64 -10.92
C TYR A 156 -7.37 19.90 -12.21
N VAL A 157 -7.68 19.17 -13.29
CA VAL A 157 -7.08 19.39 -14.61
C VAL A 157 -7.45 20.77 -15.18
N LYS A 158 -8.70 21.21 -14.99
CA LYS A 158 -9.13 22.55 -15.42
C LYS A 158 -8.35 23.65 -14.71
N PHE A 159 -8.13 23.51 -13.41
CA PHE A 159 -7.28 24.44 -12.66
C PHE A 159 -5.87 24.52 -13.26
N ASP A 160 -5.24 23.38 -13.53
CA ASP A 160 -3.88 23.32 -14.11
C ASP A 160 -3.80 24.01 -15.47
N SER A 161 -4.82 23.79 -16.30
CA SER A 161 -4.93 24.47 -17.62
C SER A 161 -5.00 25.99 -17.49
N VAL A 162 -5.81 26.51 -16.57
CA VAL A 162 -5.95 27.96 -16.35
C VAL A 162 -4.66 28.52 -15.74
N TYR A 163 -4.10 27.83 -14.74
CA TYR A 163 -2.84 28.24 -14.12
C TYR A 163 -1.70 28.36 -15.14
N LYS A 164 -1.57 27.39 -16.05
CA LYS A 164 -0.55 27.44 -17.12
C LYS A 164 -0.78 28.60 -18.08
N ALA A 165 -2.03 28.91 -18.41
CA ALA A 165 -2.36 30.04 -19.24
C ALA A 165 -1.99 31.39 -18.58
N GLU A 166 -2.37 31.57 -17.31
CA GLU A 166 -2.02 32.77 -16.53
C GLU A 166 -0.49 32.93 -16.38
N VAL A 167 0.24 31.84 -16.11
CA VAL A 167 1.71 31.86 -16.05
C VAL A 167 2.32 32.30 -17.39
N ALA A 168 1.83 31.75 -18.50
CA ALA A 168 2.31 32.15 -19.84
C ALA A 168 2.03 33.62 -20.15
N GLU A 169 0.85 34.12 -19.79
CA GLU A 169 0.48 35.51 -19.95
C GLU A 169 1.37 36.43 -19.12
N MET A 170 1.64 36.11 -17.86
CA MET A 170 2.53 36.89 -17.02
C MET A 170 3.97 36.92 -17.54
N ILE A 171 4.48 35.80 -18.07
CA ILE A 171 5.79 35.78 -18.74
C ILE A 171 5.80 36.71 -19.96
N ALA A 172 4.75 36.68 -20.76
CA ALA A 172 4.61 37.59 -21.90
C ALA A 172 4.54 39.07 -21.50
N GLN A 173 4.08 39.37 -20.30
CA GLN A 173 4.07 40.71 -19.67
C GLN A 173 5.42 41.11 -19.05
N GLY A 174 6.43 40.25 -19.12
CA GLY A 174 7.80 40.55 -18.62
C GLY A 174 8.13 40.07 -17.22
N PHE A 175 7.24 39.30 -16.59
CA PHE A 175 7.58 38.64 -15.30
C PHE A 175 8.58 37.50 -15.50
N SER A 176 9.45 37.27 -14.54
CA SER A 176 10.28 36.07 -14.55
C SER A 176 9.42 34.79 -14.40
N GLU A 177 9.89 33.68 -14.91
CA GLU A 177 9.18 32.38 -14.81
C GLU A 177 8.88 32.01 -13.35
N GLN A 178 9.81 32.30 -12.45
CA GLN A 178 9.66 32.05 -10.99
C GLN A 178 8.53 32.92 -10.40
N GLU A 179 8.50 34.19 -10.75
CA GLU A 179 7.44 35.11 -10.28
C GLU A 179 6.09 34.75 -10.84
N ALA A 180 5.99 34.47 -12.16
CA ALA A 180 4.77 34.05 -12.80
C ALA A 180 4.19 32.77 -12.15
N LYS A 181 5.01 31.77 -11.89
CA LYS A 181 4.58 30.53 -11.22
C LYS A 181 4.09 30.73 -9.79
N THR A 182 4.62 31.71 -9.07
CA THR A 182 4.27 31.95 -7.66
C THR A 182 3.15 32.96 -7.49
N LYS A 183 2.96 33.86 -8.47
CA LYS A 183 2.00 34.98 -8.42
C LYS A 183 0.80 34.81 -9.34
N ALA A 184 0.67 33.69 -10.05
CA ALA A 184 -0.49 33.44 -10.93
C ALA A 184 -1.81 33.65 -10.15
N PRO A 185 -2.74 34.47 -10.65
CA PRO A 185 -3.95 34.86 -9.93
C PRO A 185 -4.75 33.71 -9.37
N ILE A 186 -5.02 32.68 -10.19
CA ILE A 186 -5.78 31.51 -9.75
C ILE A 186 -5.06 30.72 -8.64
N LEU A 187 -3.72 30.73 -8.60
CA LEU A 187 -2.97 30.09 -7.53
C LEU A 187 -3.12 30.86 -6.22
N LEU A 188 -3.01 32.19 -6.27
CA LEU A 188 -3.18 33.05 -5.10
C LEU A 188 -4.59 32.89 -4.50
N GLU A 189 -5.62 32.81 -5.35
CA GLU A 189 -6.99 32.57 -4.88
C GLU A 189 -7.17 31.20 -4.24
N ALA A 190 -6.53 30.16 -4.80
CA ALA A 190 -6.57 28.85 -4.17
C ALA A 190 -5.86 28.84 -2.80
N GLN A 191 -4.79 29.64 -2.63
CA GLN A 191 -4.12 29.85 -1.34
C GLN A 191 -5.03 30.58 -0.36
N GLN A 192 -5.73 31.64 -0.81
CA GLN A 192 -6.71 32.34 0.02
C GLN A 192 -7.88 31.42 0.42
N MET A 193 -8.35 30.56 -0.48
CA MET A 193 -9.37 29.57 -0.16
C MET A 193 -8.88 28.59 0.90
N LEU A 194 -7.61 28.17 0.87
CA LEU A 194 -7.01 27.32 1.89
C LEU A 194 -7.00 28.01 3.26
N LEU A 195 -6.57 29.28 3.31
CA LEU A 195 -6.57 30.05 4.56
C LEU A 195 -7.99 30.20 5.14
N LYS A 196 -9.00 30.46 4.31
CA LYS A 196 -10.41 30.48 4.72
C LYS A 196 -10.86 29.12 5.25
N TRP A 197 -10.49 28.04 4.57
CA TRP A 197 -10.81 26.70 5.04
C TRP A 197 -10.17 26.39 6.41
N GLU A 198 -8.91 26.81 6.61
CA GLU A 198 -8.20 26.64 7.89
C GLU A 198 -8.80 27.51 9.00
N ALA A 199 -9.33 28.66 8.65
CA ALA A 199 -10.12 29.52 9.56
C ALA A 199 -11.55 29.02 9.81
N ALA A 200 -11.90 27.83 9.29
CA ALA A 200 -13.24 27.25 9.40
C ALA A 200 -14.37 28.10 8.78
N ASP A 201 -14.09 28.85 7.72
CA ASP A 201 -15.11 29.59 6.97
C ASP A 201 -16.25 28.66 6.56
N PRO A 202 -17.50 28.93 6.96
CA PRO A 202 -18.60 28.00 6.80
C PRO A 202 -18.93 27.68 5.34
N GLU A 203 -18.78 28.63 4.40
CA GLU A 203 -19.06 28.42 2.99
C GLU A 203 -17.99 27.50 2.36
N ILE A 204 -16.72 27.76 2.66
CA ILE A 204 -15.62 26.96 2.14
C ILE A 204 -15.62 25.56 2.72
N VAL A 205 -15.92 25.41 4.02
CA VAL A 205 -16.06 24.11 4.66
C VAL A 205 -17.24 23.32 4.09
N ALA A 206 -18.37 23.98 3.80
CA ALA A 206 -19.52 23.34 3.16
C ALA A 206 -19.19 22.87 1.74
N LEU A 207 -18.50 23.68 0.96
CA LEU A 207 -18.02 23.30 -0.38
C LEU A 207 -17.05 22.11 -0.31
N TRP A 208 -16.09 22.15 0.60
CA TRP A 208 -15.14 21.06 0.85
C TRP A 208 -15.86 19.75 1.20
N LYS A 209 -16.79 19.77 2.15
CA LYS A 209 -17.61 18.60 2.53
C LYS A 209 -18.38 18.05 1.33
N LYS A 210 -19.03 18.90 0.56
CA LYS A 210 -19.81 18.53 -0.64
C LYS A 210 -18.96 17.81 -1.66
N MET A 211 -17.80 18.35 -2.01
CA MET A 211 -16.95 17.78 -3.05
C MET A 211 -16.25 16.47 -2.59
N ASN A 212 -15.78 16.43 -1.35
CA ASN A 212 -15.23 15.21 -0.79
C ASN A 212 -16.26 14.08 -0.68
N GLN A 213 -17.52 14.39 -0.33
CA GLN A 213 -18.60 13.40 -0.30
C GLN A 213 -18.81 12.73 -1.66
N TRP A 214 -18.64 13.45 -2.76
CA TRP A 214 -18.70 12.86 -4.11
C TRP A 214 -17.58 11.86 -4.35
N VAL A 215 -16.38 12.13 -3.86
CA VAL A 215 -15.22 11.24 -3.99
C VAL A 215 -15.36 10.04 -3.05
N TYR A 216 -15.74 10.26 -1.79
CA TYR A 216 -15.91 9.20 -0.80
C TYR A 216 -16.94 8.16 -1.25
N SER A 217 -18.04 8.59 -1.87
CA SER A 217 -19.06 7.67 -2.37
C SER A 217 -18.52 6.69 -3.43
N VAL A 218 -17.46 7.05 -4.15
CA VAL A 218 -16.77 6.18 -5.12
C VAL A 218 -15.70 5.37 -4.42
N SER A 219 -14.84 6.00 -3.61
CA SER A 219 -13.71 5.36 -2.93
C SER A 219 -14.17 4.25 -1.99
N TYR A 220 -15.24 4.48 -1.23
CA TYR A 220 -15.80 3.48 -0.33
C TYR A 220 -16.21 2.19 -1.06
N LYS A 221 -16.78 2.30 -2.26
CA LYS A 221 -17.21 1.15 -3.08
C LYS A 221 -16.05 0.35 -3.66
N HIS A 222 -14.88 0.99 -3.87
CA HIS A 222 -13.73 0.37 -4.50
C HIS A 222 -12.66 -0.10 -3.50
N LEU A 223 -12.59 0.52 -2.33
CA LEU A 223 -11.60 0.20 -1.30
C LEU A 223 -12.10 -0.81 -0.26
N THR A 224 -13.41 -0.94 -0.09
CA THR A 224 -14.00 -2.05 0.64
C THR A 224 -14.02 -3.27 -0.29
N LEU A 225 -12.92 -4.01 -0.33
CA LEU A 225 -12.96 -5.37 -0.86
C LEU A 225 -14.01 -6.13 -0.06
N PRO A 226 -14.92 -6.88 -0.72
CA PRO A 226 -15.91 -7.66 -0.01
C PRO A 226 -15.17 -8.64 0.91
N THR A 227 -15.17 -8.33 2.19
CA THR A 227 -14.78 -9.26 3.24
C THR A 227 -15.95 -10.23 3.42
N LYS A 228 -15.99 -11.26 2.62
CA LYS A 228 -16.74 -12.48 2.90
C LYS A 228 -15.76 -13.61 3.11
#